data_307b36b061326ab24fccd0b0825ca4b7
#
_entry.id   307b36b061326ab24fccd0b0825ca4b7
#
_cell.length_a   1.000
_cell.length_b   1.000
_cell.length_c   1.000
_cell.angle_alpha   90.00
_cell.angle_beta   90.00
_cell.angle_gamma   90.00
#
_symmetry.space_group_name_H-M   'P 1'
#
loop_
_entity.id
_entity.type
_entity.pdbx_description
1 polymer ?
#
loop_
_entity_poly.entity_id
_entity_poly.type
_entity_poly.pdbx_seq_one_letter_code
_entity_poly.pdbx_strand_id
1 'polypeptide(L)'
;MAATKTSRTLLTSQSLAAATSVNATELNLSTAYGALVAVKITNGASAPTTAPTVTFYVGEATGVKRKLYQVAGDTVANSVNDFVCDIPSPGMFVNVTILNGATNAITVEAYAQELTTI
;
A
#
# COMPACT_ATOMS: atom_id res chain seq x y z
N MET A 1 -7.15 -23.41 -19.15
CA MET A 1 -7.97 -22.25 -18.72
C MET A 1 -7.06 -21.14 -18.24
N ALA A 2 -7.28 -19.92 -18.69
CA ALA A 2 -6.45 -18.80 -18.26
C ALA A 2 -6.84 -18.32 -16.86
N ALA A 3 -5.84 -17.88 -16.09
CA ALA A 3 -6.08 -17.23 -14.81
C ALA A 3 -6.77 -15.88 -15.01
N THR A 4 -7.67 -15.53 -14.12
CA THR A 4 -8.33 -14.23 -14.12
C THR A 4 -7.73 -13.33 -13.07
N LYS A 5 -7.38 -12.12 -13.47
CA LYS A 5 -6.82 -11.10 -12.61
C LYS A 5 -7.78 -9.92 -12.55
N THR A 6 -8.01 -9.41 -11.38
CA THR A 6 -8.90 -8.27 -11.16
C THR A 6 -8.14 -7.13 -10.50
N SER A 7 -8.17 -5.95 -11.13
CA SER A 7 -7.52 -4.75 -10.60
C SER A 7 -8.43 -4.09 -9.56
N ARG A 8 -7.83 -3.62 -8.47
CA ARG A 8 -8.51 -2.88 -7.40
C ARG A 8 -7.75 -1.60 -7.11
N THR A 9 -8.47 -0.50 -6.88
CA THR A 9 -7.90 0.72 -6.33
C THR A 9 -8.12 0.71 -4.83
N LEU A 10 -7.05 0.65 -4.06
CA LEU A 10 -7.13 0.64 -2.61
C LEU A 10 -7.08 2.03 -2.02
N LEU A 11 -6.41 2.95 -2.69
CA LEU A 11 -6.29 4.34 -2.29
C LEU A 11 -6.12 5.19 -3.55
N THR A 12 -7.06 6.08 -3.83
CA THR A 12 -6.93 7.01 -4.95
C THR A 12 -5.83 8.02 -4.67
N SER A 13 -5.17 8.51 -5.73
CA SER A 13 -4.10 9.50 -5.59
C SER A 13 -4.57 10.70 -4.78
N GLN A 14 -3.86 11.00 -3.70
CA GLN A 14 -4.22 12.09 -2.80
C GLN A 14 -3.00 12.61 -2.05
N SER A 15 -3.13 13.84 -1.56
CA SER A 15 -2.11 14.44 -0.71
C SER A 15 -2.21 13.87 0.70
N LEU A 16 -1.06 13.60 1.31
CA LEU A 16 -0.96 13.18 2.71
C LEU A 16 -0.14 14.22 3.46
N ALA A 17 -0.78 14.87 4.42
CA ALA A 17 -0.14 15.93 5.20
C ALA A 17 1.03 15.40 6.04
N ALA A 18 1.95 16.30 6.40
CA ALA A 18 3.08 15.97 7.25
C ALA A 18 2.64 15.33 8.57
N ALA A 19 3.41 14.37 9.05
CA ALA A 19 3.20 13.66 10.31
C ALA A 19 1.83 12.97 10.46
N THR A 20 1.15 12.70 9.33
CA THR A 20 -0.14 11.99 9.34
C THR A 20 -0.03 10.65 8.63
N SER A 21 -0.97 9.77 8.90
CA SER A 21 -1.08 8.48 8.24
C SER A 21 -2.42 8.34 7.54
N VAL A 22 -2.46 7.44 6.55
CA VAL A 22 -3.67 7.05 5.86
C VAL A 22 -3.71 5.53 5.74
N ASN A 23 -4.89 4.96 5.91
CA ASN A 23 -5.13 3.54 5.68
C ASN A 23 -5.83 3.37 4.33
N ALA A 24 -5.29 2.53 3.47
CA ALA A 24 -5.97 2.14 2.25
C ALA A 24 -7.18 1.28 2.58
N THR A 25 -8.11 1.15 1.63
CA THR A 25 -9.26 0.26 1.76
C THR A 25 -8.77 -1.17 1.97
N GLU A 26 -9.35 -1.87 2.94
CA GLU A 26 -9.03 -3.28 3.20
C GLU A 26 -9.37 -4.13 1.98
N LEU A 27 -8.43 -4.97 1.58
CA LEU A 27 -8.59 -5.90 0.47
C LEU A 27 -9.00 -7.26 1.03
N ASN A 28 -10.17 -7.75 0.61
CA ASN A 28 -10.67 -9.06 1.00
C ASN A 28 -10.27 -10.10 -0.05
N LEU A 29 -9.38 -11.01 0.33
CA LEU A 29 -8.90 -12.08 -0.53
C LEU A 29 -9.48 -13.45 -0.15
N SER A 30 -10.55 -13.49 0.64
CA SER A 30 -11.12 -14.78 1.11
C SER A 30 -11.59 -15.69 -0.02
N THR A 31 -11.93 -15.12 -1.18
CA THR A 31 -12.33 -15.89 -2.37
C THR A 31 -11.33 -15.76 -3.51
N ALA A 32 -10.13 -15.27 -3.26
CA ALA A 32 -9.08 -15.08 -4.24
C ALA A 32 -7.87 -15.97 -3.93
N TYR A 33 -6.94 -16.04 -4.88
CA TYR A 33 -5.75 -16.89 -4.81
C TYR A 33 -4.46 -16.09 -4.56
N GLY A 34 -4.61 -14.91 -3.99
CA GLY A 34 -3.50 -14.02 -3.71
C GLY A 34 -3.61 -12.71 -4.48
N ALA A 35 -2.68 -11.81 -4.24
CA ALA A 35 -2.67 -10.51 -4.89
C ALA A 35 -1.27 -9.92 -4.94
N LEU A 36 -1.07 -9.00 -5.87
CA LEU A 36 0.08 -8.12 -5.90
C LEU A 36 -0.42 -6.73 -5.47
N VAL A 37 0.18 -6.17 -4.43
CA VAL A 37 -0.20 -4.84 -3.93
C VAL A 37 0.91 -3.85 -4.24
N ALA A 38 0.56 -2.73 -4.86
CA ALA A 38 1.49 -1.69 -5.23
C ALA A 38 1.13 -0.38 -4.55
N VAL A 39 2.12 0.31 -4.02
CA VAL A 39 1.98 1.63 -3.40
C VAL A 39 2.96 2.58 -4.07
N LYS A 40 2.48 3.77 -4.43
CA LYS A 40 3.32 4.81 -5.00
C LYS A 40 3.32 6.02 -4.09
N ILE A 41 4.50 6.51 -3.77
CA ILE A 41 4.71 7.74 -3.01
C ILE A 41 5.48 8.72 -3.89
N THR A 42 4.92 9.93 -4.06
CA THR A 42 5.59 11.01 -4.79
C THR A 42 5.88 12.14 -3.81
N ASN A 43 7.15 12.45 -3.64
CA ASN A 43 7.58 13.60 -2.85
C ASN A 43 7.35 14.88 -3.64
N GLY A 44 6.99 15.95 -2.95
CA GLY A 44 6.85 17.27 -3.57
C GLY A 44 8.20 17.95 -3.77
N ALA A 45 8.13 19.21 -4.21
CA ALA A 45 9.32 20.05 -4.39
C ALA A 45 10.08 20.28 -3.07
N SER A 46 9.37 20.19 -1.94
CA SER A 46 9.96 20.16 -0.60
C SER A 46 9.71 18.79 -0.01
N ALA A 47 10.74 17.98 0.08
CA ALA A 47 10.62 16.60 0.53
C ALA A 47 10.47 16.51 2.06
N PRO A 48 9.90 15.40 2.59
CA PRO A 48 9.92 15.15 4.02
C PRO A 48 11.35 15.06 4.57
N THR A 49 11.55 15.52 5.78
CA THR A 49 12.86 15.43 6.45
C THR A 49 13.11 14.05 7.04
N THR A 50 12.05 13.29 7.32
CA THR A 50 12.13 11.89 7.70
C THR A 50 11.39 11.08 6.64
N ALA A 51 11.91 9.90 6.32
CA ALA A 51 11.34 9.08 5.24
C ALA A 51 9.92 8.63 5.58
N PRO A 52 8.97 8.74 4.63
CA PRO A 52 7.67 8.12 4.81
C PRO A 52 7.79 6.60 4.81
N THR A 53 6.88 5.93 5.48
CA THR A 53 6.88 4.47 5.58
C THR A 53 5.58 3.88 5.06
N VAL A 54 5.68 2.68 4.49
CA VAL A 54 4.54 1.86 4.05
C VAL A 54 4.59 0.55 4.82
N THR A 55 3.48 0.19 5.46
CA THR A 55 3.37 -1.07 6.16
C THR A 55 2.25 -1.91 5.55
N PHE A 56 2.57 -3.13 5.17
CA PHE A 56 1.63 -4.11 4.65
C PHE A 56 1.24 -5.06 5.75
N TYR A 57 -0.06 -5.27 5.95
CA TYR A 57 -0.60 -6.17 6.97
C TYR A 57 -1.45 -7.24 6.31
N VAL A 58 -1.42 -8.43 6.88
CA VAL A 58 -2.34 -9.52 6.52
C VAL A 58 -3.03 -9.99 7.78
N GLY A 59 -4.23 -10.52 7.63
CA GLY A 59 -5.01 -11.02 8.74
C GLY A 59 -6.00 -12.09 8.32
N GLU A 60 -6.42 -12.87 9.28
CA GLU A 60 -7.38 -13.97 9.09
C GLU A 60 -8.83 -13.52 9.16
N ALA A 61 -9.07 -12.29 9.57
CA ALA A 61 -10.41 -11.72 9.68
C ALA A 61 -10.38 -10.22 9.44
N THR A 62 -11.53 -9.63 9.14
CA THR A 62 -11.66 -8.18 8.97
C THR A 62 -11.12 -7.44 10.19
N GLY A 63 -10.27 -6.44 9.94
CA GLY A 63 -9.69 -5.60 10.96
C GLY A 63 -8.50 -6.20 11.70
N VAL A 64 -8.18 -7.47 11.47
CA VAL A 64 -6.98 -8.09 12.05
C VAL A 64 -5.78 -7.71 11.20
N LYS A 65 -4.79 -7.10 11.83
CA LYS A 65 -3.60 -6.58 11.14
C LYS A 65 -2.34 -7.20 11.73
N ARG A 66 -1.76 -8.12 10.98
CA ARG A 66 -0.48 -8.72 11.31
C ARG A 66 0.55 -8.19 10.32
N LYS A 67 1.61 -7.60 10.81
CA LYS A 67 2.62 -6.96 9.98
C LYS A 67 3.32 -8.01 9.11
N LEU A 68 3.18 -7.85 7.80
CA LEU A 68 3.86 -8.70 6.82
C LEU A 68 5.19 -8.08 6.41
N TYR A 69 5.18 -6.79 6.09
CA TYR A 69 6.33 -6.11 5.52
C TYR A 69 6.22 -4.61 5.74
N GLN A 70 7.35 -3.96 5.99
CA GLN A 70 7.42 -2.51 6.13
C GLN A 70 8.61 -1.99 5.34
N VAL A 71 8.41 -0.91 4.62
CA VAL A 71 9.44 -0.30 3.79
C VAL A 71 9.38 1.22 3.93
N ALA A 72 10.53 1.87 3.81
CA ALA A 72 10.63 3.33 3.85
C ALA A 72 10.87 3.90 2.46
N GLY A 73 10.28 5.04 2.19
CA GLY A 73 10.59 5.87 1.03
C GLY A 73 11.89 6.64 1.23
N ASP A 74 12.07 7.71 0.47
CA ASP A 74 13.25 8.56 0.60
C ASP A 74 12.90 10.00 1.01
N THR A 75 13.91 10.84 1.13
CA THR A 75 13.79 12.26 1.50
C THR A 75 14.27 13.17 0.38
N VAL A 76 14.19 12.71 -0.86
CA VAL A 76 14.63 13.45 -2.03
C VAL A 76 13.46 14.20 -2.66
N ALA A 77 13.64 15.48 -2.96
CA ALA A 77 12.62 16.31 -3.60
C ALA A 77 12.22 15.75 -4.98
N ASN A 78 10.93 15.75 -5.26
CA ASN A 78 10.33 15.26 -6.51
C ASN A 78 10.58 13.79 -6.82
N SER A 79 11.06 13.02 -5.85
CA SER A 79 11.33 11.59 -6.03
C SER A 79 10.02 10.80 -6.04
N VAL A 80 9.99 9.75 -6.85
CA VAL A 80 8.90 8.79 -6.91
C VAL A 80 9.40 7.44 -6.39
N ASN A 81 8.70 6.89 -5.41
CA ASN A 81 9.02 5.58 -4.85
C ASN A 81 7.84 4.64 -5.08
N ASP A 82 8.09 3.54 -5.74
CA ASP A 82 7.13 2.46 -5.97
C ASP A 82 7.49 1.26 -5.12
N PHE A 83 6.51 0.76 -4.38
CA PHE A 83 6.67 -0.42 -3.53
C PHE A 83 5.67 -1.47 -3.95
N VAL A 84 6.13 -2.71 -4.06
CA VAL A 84 5.31 -3.84 -4.47
C VAL A 84 5.46 -4.94 -3.44
N CYS A 85 4.34 -5.50 -3.00
CA CYS A 85 4.30 -6.61 -2.07
C CYS A 85 3.44 -7.74 -2.64
N ASP A 86 3.99 -8.92 -2.70
CA ASP A 86 3.27 -10.11 -3.15
C ASP A 86 2.57 -10.75 -1.96
N ILE A 87 1.26 -10.88 -2.04
CA ILE A 87 0.43 -11.46 -0.99
C ILE A 87 0.12 -12.90 -1.38
N PRO A 88 0.61 -13.89 -0.62
CA PRO A 88 0.40 -15.28 -0.98
C PRO A 88 -1.05 -15.72 -0.79
N SER A 89 -1.38 -16.83 -1.42
CA SER A 89 -2.74 -17.39 -1.43
C SER A 89 -3.38 -17.60 -0.05
N PRO A 90 -2.66 -17.98 1.03
CA PRO A 90 -3.27 -18.06 2.34
C PRO A 90 -3.62 -16.73 3.00
N GLY A 91 -3.15 -15.61 2.47
CA GLY A 91 -3.54 -14.30 2.99
C GLY A 91 -5.01 -14.02 2.71
N MET A 92 -5.77 -13.63 3.73
CA MET A 92 -7.22 -13.43 3.57
C MET A 92 -7.60 -11.96 3.47
N PHE A 93 -7.08 -11.14 4.37
CA PHE A 93 -7.37 -9.71 4.41
C PHE A 93 -6.06 -8.94 4.40
N VAL A 94 -5.98 -7.91 3.55
CA VAL A 94 -4.78 -7.10 3.40
C VAL A 94 -5.11 -5.67 3.73
N ASN A 95 -4.28 -5.07 4.58
CA ASN A 95 -4.37 -3.65 4.92
C ASN A 95 -3.03 -2.99 4.65
N VAL A 96 -3.07 -1.76 4.17
CA VAL A 96 -1.87 -0.96 3.90
C VAL A 96 -2.00 0.36 4.63
N THR A 97 -0.98 0.72 5.40
CA THR A 97 -0.89 2.00 6.08
C THR A 97 0.31 2.77 5.55
N ILE A 98 0.10 4.01 5.16
CA ILE A 98 1.16 4.92 4.73
C ILE A 98 1.27 6.02 5.78
N LEU A 99 2.46 6.17 6.35
CA LEU A 99 2.78 7.22 7.31
C LEU A 99 3.76 8.21 6.68
N ASN A 100 3.37 9.48 6.62
CA ASN A 100 4.27 10.52 6.12
C ASN A 100 5.31 10.88 7.19
N GLY A 101 6.43 11.42 6.73
CA GLY A 101 7.46 11.97 7.60
C GLY A 101 7.01 13.23 8.34
N ALA A 102 7.90 13.78 9.15
CA ALA A 102 7.60 14.87 10.08
C ALA A 102 7.27 16.20 9.41
N THR A 103 7.72 16.43 8.16
CA THR A 103 7.56 17.70 7.46
C THR A 103 7.14 17.47 6.01
N ASN A 104 6.41 18.41 5.45
CA ASN A 104 6.00 18.50 4.03
C ASN A 104 5.07 17.36 3.59
N ALA A 105 4.06 17.73 2.82
CA ALA A 105 3.09 16.77 2.28
C ALA A 105 3.71 15.94 1.15
N ILE A 106 3.15 14.74 0.98
CA ILE A 106 3.48 13.82 -0.12
C ILE A 106 2.19 13.46 -0.85
N THR A 107 2.31 12.87 -2.04
CA THR A 107 1.18 12.30 -2.77
C THR A 107 1.27 10.78 -2.68
N VAL A 108 0.17 10.14 -2.34
CA VAL A 108 0.12 8.68 -2.13
C VAL A 108 -1.01 8.06 -2.93
N GLU A 109 -0.80 6.83 -3.37
CA GLU A 109 -1.82 6.00 -4.02
C GLU A 109 -1.48 4.53 -3.82
N ALA A 110 -2.50 3.67 -3.85
CA ALA A 110 -2.31 2.22 -3.67
C ALA A 110 -3.27 1.45 -4.54
N TYR A 111 -2.77 0.38 -5.14
CA TYR A 111 -3.50 -0.50 -6.05
C TYR A 111 -3.20 -1.95 -5.72
N ALA A 112 -4.12 -2.83 -6.14
CA ALA A 112 -3.91 -4.26 -6.04
C ALA A 112 -4.35 -4.95 -7.31
N GLN A 113 -3.74 -6.08 -7.60
CA GLN A 113 -4.18 -6.99 -8.64
C GLN A 113 -4.43 -8.35 -8.00
N GLU A 114 -5.70 -8.75 -7.92
CA GLU A 114 -6.11 -10.01 -7.33
C GLU A 114 -6.08 -11.11 -8.38
N LEU A 115 -5.63 -12.29 -7.98
CA LEU A 115 -5.82 -13.51 -8.76
C LEU A 115 -7.15 -14.14 -8.32
N THR A 116 -8.19 -13.98 -9.13
CA THR A 116 -9.56 -14.37 -8.76
C THR A 116 -9.96 -15.76 -9.23
N THR A 117 -9.32 -16.27 -10.28
CA THR A 117 -9.47 -17.68 -10.72
C THR A 117 -8.14 -18.18 -11.24
N ILE A 118 -7.99 -19.49 -11.23
CA ILE A 118 -6.78 -20.15 -11.77
C ILE A 118 -7.15 -21.30 -12.68
#